data_e972103ff64799f1035ffdf0dbc44e68
#
_entry.id   e972103ff64799f1035ffdf0dbc44e68
#
_cell.length_a   1.000
_cell.length_b   1.000
_cell.length_c   1.000
_cell.angle_alpha   90.00
_cell.angle_beta   90.00
_cell.angle_gamma   90.00
#
_symmetry.space_group_name_H-M   'P 1'
#
loop_
_entity.id
_entity.type
_entity.pdbx_description
1 polymer ?
#
loop_
_entity_poly.entity_id
_entity_poly.type
_entity_poly.pdbx_seq_one_letter_code
_entity_poly.pdbx_strand_id
1 'polypeptide(L)'
;MLGNVNFHVDEGEFIYIIGNVGTGKSSLLKTLYCELDIDEGDNATILGRDLFKIKRKEVPALRKELGIIFQDFQLLHDRNVYKNLCFVLKSTGWKNKKEIDERIDEVLDAVGMSEKKTKMPYELSGGEQQRIAIARAILNKPKIIIADEPTGNLDPETADNIVNLLKQISQTGTAVVMSTHNILMLDKYPGIVYQCKEGKINDITNIYNKSLFDEED
;
A
#
# COMPACT_ATOMS: atom_id res chain seq x y z
N MET A 1 3.12 1.56 -21.91
CA MET A 1 2.34 0.40 -21.46
C MET A 1 3.33 -0.63 -20.93
N LEU A 2 3.06 -1.29 -19.80
CA LEU A 2 3.88 -2.42 -19.32
C LEU A 2 3.44 -3.69 -20.05
N GLY A 3 4.42 -4.47 -20.53
CA GLY A 3 4.19 -5.79 -21.14
C GLY A 3 5.10 -6.83 -20.52
N ASN A 4 4.77 -8.12 -20.72
CA ASN A 4 5.54 -9.25 -20.18
C ASN A 4 5.78 -9.14 -18.66
N VAL A 5 4.72 -8.81 -17.91
CA VAL A 5 4.77 -8.69 -16.46
C VAL A 5 4.84 -10.06 -15.83
N ASN A 6 5.96 -10.35 -15.16
CA ASN A 6 6.07 -11.51 -14.28
C ASN A 6 6.29 -11.01 -12.86
N PHE A 7 5.28 -11.17 -12.01
CA PHE A 7 5.23 -10.56 -10.69
C PHE A 7 4.52 -11.52 -9.72
N HIS A 8 5.12 -11.75 -8.58
CA HIS A 8 4.60 -12.63 -7.54
C HIS A 8 4.67 -11.98 -6.17
N VAL A 9 3.71 -12.30 -5.31
CA VAL A 9 3.63 -11.77 -3.94
C VAL A 9 3.18 -12.88 -3.00
N ASP A 10 4.01 -13.24 -2.03
CA ASP A 10 3.67 -14.15 -0.95
C ASP A 10 3.27 -13.40 0.33
N GLU A 11 2.66 -14.12 1.27
CA GLU A 11 2.21 -13.57 2.56
C GLU A 11 3.41 -13.04 3.36
N GLY A 12 3.25 -11.83 3.91
CA GLY A 12 4.29 -11.19 4.74
C GLY A 12 5.47 -10.59 3.96
N GLU A 13 5.51 -10.73 2.63
CA GLU A 13 6.56 -10.11 1.84
C GLU A 13 6.46 -8.59 1.80
N PHE A 14 7.63 -7.96 1.71
CA PHE A 14 7.75 -6.52 1.46
C PHE A 14 8.39 -6.31 0.09
N ILE A 15 7.61 -5.78 -0.85
CA ILE A 15 7.98 -5.67 -2.25
C ILE A 15 8.05 -4.21 -2.66
N TYR A 16 9.16 -3.83 -3.27
CA TYR A 16 9.35 -2.55 -3.92
C TYR A 16 9.15 -2.65 -5.42
N ILE A 17 8.38 -1.73 -5.97
CA ILE A 17 8.28 -1.50 -7.42
C ILE A 17 8.98 -0.17 -7.71
N ILE A 18 10.17 -0.23 -8.27
CA ILE A 18 10.99 0.95 -8.56
C ILE A 18 11.01 1.29 -10.05
N GLY A 19 11.38 2.50 -10.36
CA GLY A 19 11.52 2.99 -11.74
C GLY A 19 11.18 4.48 -11.86
N ASN A 20 11.59 5.10 -12.96
CA ASN A 20 11.36 6.51 -13.21
C ASN A 20 9.84 6.84 -13.27
N VAL A 21 9.53 8.13 -13.16
CA VAL A 21 8.16 8.62 -13.38
C VAL A 21 7.70 8.23 -14.79
N GLY A 22 6.46 7.75 -14.91
CA GLY A 22 5.88 7.35 -16.21
C GLY A 22 6.23 5.94 -16.68
N THR A 23 6.99 5.13 -15.93
CA THR A 23 7.32 3.74 -16.33
C THR A 23 6.19 2.72 -16.11
N GLY A 24 5.04 3.14 -15.57
CA GLY A 24 3.87 2.28 -15.41
C GLY A 24 3.70 1.67 -14.01
N LYS A 25 4.47 2.07 -13.01
CA LYS A 25 4.34 1.57 -11.61
C LYS A 25 2.92 1.70 -11.09
N SER A 26 2.36 2.92 -11.12
CA SER A 26 0.98 3.18 -10.66
C SER A 26 -0.06 2.41 -11.49
N SER A 27 0.16 2.26 -12.81
CA SER A 27 -0.74 1.47 -13.66
C SER A 27 -0.74 0.00 -13.24
N LEU A 28 0.43 -0.58 -12.97
CA LEU A 28 0.53 -1.95 -12.45
C LEU A 28 -0.21 -2.08 -11.11
N LEU A 29 0.03 -1.18 -10.16
CA LEU A 29 -0.67 -1.22 -8.87
C LEU A 29 -2.19 -1.14 -9.05
N LYS A 30 -2.67 -0.30 -9.98
CA LYS A 30 -4.10 -0.12 -10.27
C LYS A 30 -4.76 -1.38 -10.86
N THR A 31 -4.03 -2.22 -11.56
CA THR A 31 -4.56 -3.51 -12.02
C THR A 31 -4.81 -4.47 -10.86
N LEU A 32 -3.96 -4.43 -9.81
CA LEU A 32 -4.08 -5.33 -8.66
C LEU A 32 -5.38 -5.13 -7.87
N TYR A 33 -5.95 -3.92 -7.85
CA TYR A 33 -7.24 -3.66 -7.22
C TYR A 33 -8.36 -3.32 -8.21
N CYS A 34 -8.19 -3.74 -9.49
CA CYS A 34 -9.20 -3.63 -10.55
C CYS A 34 -9.70 -2.20 -10.80
N GLU A 35 -8.81 -1.19 -10.73
CA GLU A 35 -9.09 0.15 -11.23
C GLU A 35 -8.75 0.26 -12.72
N LEU A 36 -7.74 -0.49 -13.18
CA LEU A 36 -7.42 -0.70 -14.58
C LEU A 36 -7.58 -2.17 -14.94
N ASP A 37 -8.08 -2.42 -16.11
CA ASP A 37 -8.17 -3.76 -16.68
C ASP A 37 -6.79 -4.23 -17.19
N ILE A 38 -6.61 -5.55 -17.30
CA ILE A 38 -5.46 -6.18 -17.92
C ILE A 38 -5.88 -6.57 -19.34
N ASP A 39 -5.16 -6.08 -20.35
CA ASP A 39 -5.53 -6.29 -21.76
C ASP A 39 -5.37 -7.75 -22.18
N GLU A 40 -4.21 -8.36 -21.85
CA GLU A 40 -3.89 -9.75 -22.19
C GLU A 40 -2.85 -10.34 -21.24
N GLY A 41 -2.75 -11.67 -21.19
CA GLY A 41 -1.77 -12.40 -20.39
C GLY A 41 -2.17 -13.86 -20.17
N ASP A 42 -1.21 -14.68 -19.74
CA ASP A 42 -1.44 -16.10 -19.49
C ASP A 42 -2.16 -16.34 -18.16
N ASN A 43 -1.79 -15.59 -17.13
CA ASN A 43 -2.35 -15.71 -15.79
C ASN A 43 -2.25 -14.38 -15.04
N ALA A 44 -3.34 -13.99 -14.39
CA ALA A 44 -3.36 -12.87 -13.47
C ALA A 44 -4.32 -13.16 -12.32
N THR A 45 -3.79 -13.50 -11.16
CA THR A 45 -4.58 -13.84 -9.98
C THR A 45 -4.19 -13.01 -8.77
N ILE A 46 -5.16 -12.64 -7.96
CA ILE A 46 -4.93 -12.01 -6.65
C ILE A 46 -5.87 -12.62 -5.61
N LEU A 47 -5.31 -13.09 -4.51
CA LEU A 47 -6.07 -13.75 -3.43
C LEU A 47 -7.01 -14.86 -3.97
N GLY A 48 -6.52 -15.63 -4.95
CA GLY A 48 -7.26 -16.73 -5.58
C GLY A 48 -8.33 -16.30 -6.59
N ARG A 49 -8.43 -15.03 -6.93
CA ARG A 49 -9.38 -14.52 -7.94
C ARG A 49 -8.65 -14.24 -9.26
N ASP A 50 -9.19 -14.78 -10.35
CA ASP A 50 -8.73 -14.53 -11.71
C ASP A 50 -9.15 -13.12 -12.15
N LEU A 51 -8.18 -12.23 -12.37
CA LEU A 51 -8.42 -10.84 -12.74
C LEU A 51 -8.98 -10.67 -14.15
N PHE A 52 -8.78 -11.63 -15.05
CA PHE A 52 -9.42 -11.59 -16.37
C PHE A 52 -10.91 -11.95 -16.34
N LYS A 53 -11.36 -12.66 -15.28
CA LYS A 53 -12.74 -13.17 -15.18
C LYS A 53 -13.54 -12.47 -14.08
N ILE A 54 -12.90 -11.66 -13.25
CA ILE A 54 -13.57 -11.00 -12.13
C ILE A 54 -14.69 -10.08 -12.64
N LYS A 55 -15.89 -10.22 -12.07
CA LYS A 55 -17.03 -9.39 -12.43
C LYS A 55 -17.04 -8.12 -11.58
N ARG A 56 -17.53 -7.00 -12.13
CA ARG A 56 -17.64 -5.72 -11.39
C ARG A 56 -18.30 -5.84 -10.02
N LYS A 57 -19.28 -6.73 -9.85
CA LYS A 57 -19.95 -6.98 -8.55
C LYS A 57 -19.06 -7.68 -7.52
N GLU A 58 -17.96 -8.31 -7.93
CA GLU A 58 -17.02 -9.04 -7.07
C GLU A 58 -15.84 -8.16 -6.63
N VAL A 59 -15.56 -7.09 -7.38
CA VAL A 59 -14.46 -6.14 -7.07
C VAL A 59 -14.57 -5.54 -5.66
N PRO A 60 -15.75 -5.13 -5.14
CA PRO A 60 -15.84 -4.64 -3.76
C PRO A 60 -15.43 -5.68 -2.71
N ALA A 61 -15.71 -6.96 -2.95
CA ALA A 61 -15.29 -8.04 -2.04
C ALA A 61 -13.77 -8.24 -2.08
N LEU A 62 -13.14 -8.16 -3.27
CA LEU A 62 -11.69 -8.17 -3.40
C LEU A 62 -11.08 -6.97 -2.66
N ARG A 63 -11.54 -5.75 -2.96
CA ARG A 63 -11.00 -4.51 -2.35
C ARG A 63 -11.12 -4.46 -0.84
N LYS A 64 -12.08 -5.18 -0.25
CA LYS A 64 -12.21 -5.32 1.21
C LYS A 64 -11.04 -6.09 1.84
N GLU A 65 -10.42 -7.01 1.09
CA GLU A 65 -9.27 -7.79 1.52
C GLU A 65 -7.93 -7.11 1.20
N LEU A 66 -7.98 -5.94 0.55
CA LEU A 66 -6.81 -5.12 0.21
C LEU A 66 -6.78 -3.84 1.03
N GLY A 67 -5.60 -3.42 1.45
CA GLY A 67 -5.33 -2.08 1.94
C GLY A 67 -4.78 -1.22 0.80
N ILE A 68 -5.37 -0.07 0.52
CA ILE A 68 -4.89 0.81 -0.55
C ILE A 68 -4.43 2.13 0.06
N ILE A 69 -3.19 2.51 -0.22
CA ILE A 69 -2.56 3.74 0.22
C ILE A 69 -2.19 4.55 -1.02
N PHE A 70 -2.70 5.77 -1.11
CA PHE A 70 -2.49 6.69 -2.23
C PHE A 70 -1.44 7.74 -1.90
N GLN A 71 -0.78 8.27 -2.92
CA GLN A 71 0.24 9.31 -2.78
C GLN A 71 -0.31 10.60 -2.15
N ASP A 72 -1.56 10.96 -2.41
CA ASP A 72 -2.24 12.18 -1.99
C ASP A 72 -3.18 11.98 -0.77
N PHE A 73 -2.92 10.92 0.01
CA PHE A 73 -3.66 10.52 1.22
C PHE A 73 -5.14 10.17 0.98
N GLN A 74 -5.85 10.90 0.13
CA GLN A 74 -7.29 10.77 -0.19
C GLN A 74 -8.19 10.67 1.06
N LEU A 75 -7.96 11.53 2.04
CA LEU A 75 -8.83 11.67 3.19
C LEU A 75 -10.04 12.55 2.84
N LEU A 76 -11.19 12.23 3.39
CA LEU A 76 -12.40 13.04 3.25
C LEU A 76 -12.27 14.31 4.08
N HIS A 77 -12.16 15.47 3.44
CA HIS A 77 -11.88 16.75 4.09
C HIS A 77 -13.06 17.34 4.89
N ASP A 78 -14.28 16.87 4.61
CA ASP A 78 -15.52 17.23 5.31
C ASP A 78 -15.72 16.47 6.62
N ARG A 79 -14.78 15.58 6.98
CA ARG A 79 -14.88 14.66 8.11
C ARG A 79 -13.60 14.59 8.92
N ASN A 80 -13.74 14.45 10.24
CA ASN A 80 -12.59 14.20 11.12
C ASN A 80 -12.05 12.78 10.94
N VAL A 81 -10.91 12.48 11.57
CA VAL A 81 -10.24 11.18 11.50
C VAL A 81 -11.20 10.02 11.84
N TYR A 82 -11.89 10.09 12.96
CA TYR A 82 -12.86 9.05 13.34
C TYR A 82 -13.91 8.80 12.25
N LYS A 83 -14.51 9.85 11.72
CA LYS A 83 -15.55 9.74 10.69
C LYS A 83 -15.00 9.20 9.37
N ASN A 84 -13.73 9.52 9.02
CA ASN A 84 -13.05 8.94 7.86
C ASN A 84 -12.94 7.42 8.00
N LEU A 85 -12.45 6.93 9.14
CA LEU A 85 -12.28 5.50 9.41
C LEU A 85 -13.62 4.77 9.57
N CYS A 86 -14.55 5.36 10.31
CA CYS A 86 -15.90 4.82 10.50
C CYS A 86 -16.66 4.67 9.18
N PHE A 87 -16.47 5.60 8.23
CA PHE A 87 -17.07 5.53 6.90
C PHE A 87 -16.62 4.25 6.16
N VAL A 88 -15.35 3.92 6.19
CA VAL A 88 -14.81 2.71 5.54
C VAL A 88 -15.39 1.45 6.18
N LEU A 89 -15.36 1.33 7.51
CA LEU A 89 -15.90 0.16 8.20
C LEU A 89 -17.38 -0.05 7.87
N LYS A 90 -18.20 1.01 7.93
CA LYS A 90 -19.62 0.93 7.57
C LYS A 90 -19.82 0.53 6.11
N SER A 91 -19.04 1.08 5.18
CA SER A 91 -19.10 0.75 3.75
C SER A 91 -18.70 -0.69 3.47
N THR A 92 -17.86 -1.29 4.31
CA THR A 92 -17.43 -2.69 4.22
C THR A 92 -18.29 -3.66 5.03
N GLY A 93 -19.42 -3.17 5.60
CA GLY A 93 -20.47 -4.01 6.19
C GLY A 93 -20.44 -4.13 7.71
N TRP A 94 -19.59 -3.39 8.43
CA TRP A 94 -19.61 -3.35 9.88
C TRP A 94 -20.87 -2.62 10.39
N LYS A 95 -21.57 -3.20 11.34
CA LYS A 95 -22.85 -2.68 11.85
C LYS A 95 -22.81 -2.34 13.34
N ASN A 96 -22.03 -3.08 14.11
CA ASN A 96 -21.95 -2.93 15.55
C ASN A 96 -21.07 -1.70 15.88
N LYS A 97 -21.66 -0.70 16.52
CA LYS A 97 -20.96 0.55 16.88
C LYS A 97 -19.77 0.29 17.81
N LYS A 98 -19.93 -0.58 18.80
CA LYS A 98 -18.86 -0.90 19.76
C LYS A 98 -17.65 -1.52 19.06
N GLU A 99 -17.87 -2.51 18.19
CA GLU A 99 -16.79 -3.13 17.41
C GLU A 99 -16.10 -2.14 16.46
N ILE A 100 -16.87 -1.21 15.85
CA ILE A 100 -16.33 -0.12 15.02
C ILE A 100 -15.43 0.79 15.85
N ASP A 101 -15.90 1.22 17.05
CA ASP A 101 -15.14 2.11 17.93
C ASP A 101 -13.84 1.43 18.40
N GLU A 102 -13.91 0.19 18.85
CA GLU A 102 -12.75 -0.61 19.27
C GLU A 102 -11.76 -0.80 18.14
N ARG A 103 -12.23 -1.10 16.92
CA ARG A 103 -11.33 -1.28 15.76
C ARG A 103 -10.66 0.02 15.33
N ILE A 104 -11.37 1.15 15.40
CA ILE A 104 -10.78 2.46 15.12
C ILE A 104 -9.69 2.79 16.14
N ASP A 105 -9.93 2.54 17.42
CA ASP A 105 -8.95 2.80 18.48
C ASP A 105 -7.71 1.91 18.29
N GLU A 106 -7.89 0.63 17.99
CA GLU A 106 -6.81 -0.32 17.70
C GLU A 106 -5.92 0.15 16.54
N VAL A 107 -6.51 0.57 15.40
CA VAL A 107 -5.70 0.99 14.24
C VAL A 107 -5.04 2.34 14.45
N LEU A 108 -5.68 3.27 15.18
CA LEU A 108 -5.08 4.55 15.52
C LEU A 108 -3.89 4.39 16.48
N ASP A 109 -3.99 3.48 17.42
CA ASP A 109 -2.88 3.13 18.31
C ASP A 109 -1.72 2.52 17.52
N ALA A 110 -2.01 1.55 16.64
CA ALA A 110 -1.02 0.89 15.80
C ALA A 110 -0.20 1.86 14.90
N VAL A 111 -0.80 2.99 14.51
CA VAL A 111 -0.09 4.02 13.72
C VAL A 111 0.39 5.22 14.56
N GLY A 112 0.21 5.19 15.90
CA GLY A 112 0.60 6.26 16.82
C GLY A 112 -0.22 7.55 16.67
N MET A 113 -1.54 7.43 16.39
CA MET A 113 -2.42 8.56 16.09
C MET A 113 -3.67 8.64 17.00
N SER A 114 -3.67 7.97 18.16
CA SER A 114 -4.82 7.90 19.08
C SER A 114 -5.33 9.28 19.49
N GLU A 115 -4.43 10.23 19.78
CA GLU A 115 -4.75 11.59 20.18
C GLU A 115 -5.34 12.47 19.06
N LYS A 116 -5.26 11.99 17.81
CA LYS A 116 -5.73 12.73 16.62
C LYS A 116 -7.14 12.33 16.17
N LYS A 117 -7.82 11.46 16.90
CA LYS A 117 -9.11 10.85 16.53
C LYS A 117 -10.20 11.86 16.14
N THR A 118 -10.21 13.03 16.78
CA THR A 118 -11.21 14.10 16.54
C THR A 118 -10.76 15.17 15.57
N LYS A 119 -9.48 15.16 15.14
CA LYS A 119 -8.90 16.17 14.26
C LYS A 119 -9.44 16.05 12.83
N MET A 120 -9.55 17.19 12.17
CA MET A 120 -9.84 17.28 10.74
C MET A 120 -8.56 17.08 9.93
N PRO A 121 -8.63 16.57 8.67
CA PRO A 121 -7.44 16.37 7.84
C PRO A 121 -6.56 17.62 7.69
N TYR A 122 -7.15 18.80 7.56
CA TYR A 122 -6.40 20.06 7.44
C TYR A 122 -5.70 20.52 8.74
N GLU A 123 -5.99 19.90 9.88
CA GLU A 123 -5.29 20.12 11.16
C GLU A 123 -4.08 19.18 11.34
N LEU A 124 -3.83 18.29 10.36
CA LEU A 124 -2.78 17.28 10.41
C LEU A 124 -1.64 17.63 9.46
N SER A 125 -0.39 17.37 9.89
CA SER A 125 0.77 17.40 8.99
C SER A 125 0.66 16.33 7.89
N GLY A 126 1.47 16.43 6.83
CA GLY A 126 1.50 15.42 5.76
C GLY A 126 1.79 14.02 6.28
N GLY A 127 2.76 13.89 7.18
CA GLY A 127 3.10 12.60 7.80
C GLY A 127 1.98 12.05 8.69
N GLU A 128 1.26 12.91 9.42
CA GLU A 128 0.09 12.50 10.21
C GLU A 128 -1.06 12.06 9.28
N GLN A 129 -1.31 12.78 8.18
CA GLN A 129 -2.32 12.37 7.19
C GLN A 129 -1.97 11.02 6.57
N GLN A 130 -0.69 10.77 6.28
CA GLN A 130 -0.24 9.47 5.77
C GLN A 130 -0.43 8.35 6.79
N ARG A 131 -0.14 8.58 8.07
CA ARG A 131 -0.43 7.60 9.13
C ARG A 131 -1.92 7.29 9.22
N ILE A 132 -2.79 8.28 9.06
CA ILE A 132 -4.25 8.05 9.01
C ILE A 132 -4.65 7.28 7.74
N ALA A 133 -4.01 7.54 6.59
CA ALA A 133 -4.24 6.76 5.37
C ALA A 133 -3.82 5.28 5.57
N ILE A 134 -2.71 5.03 6.28
CA ILE A 134 -2.28 3.67 6.66
C ILE A 134 -3.29 3.04 7.63
N ALA A 135 -3.73 3.76 8.69
CA ALA A 135 -4.77 3.28 9.61
C ALA A 135 -6.03 2.87 8.85
N ARG A 136 -6.46 3.67 7.88
CA ARG A 136 -7.59 3.36 6.99
C ARG A 136 -7.34 2.07 6.18
N ALA A 137 -6.14 1.90 5.65
CA ALA A 137 -5.80 0.72 4.84
C ALA A 137 -5.85 -0.57 5.66
N ILE A 138 -5.45 -0.56 6.94
CA ILE A 138 -5.42 -1.76 7.81
C ILE A 138 -6.74 -2.06 8.54
N LEU A 139 -7.80 -1.24 8.37
CA LEU A 139 -9.08 -1.39 9.07
C LEU A 139 -9.70 -2.79 8.94
N ASN A 140 -9.73 -3.34 7.75
CA ASN A 140 -10.34 -4.65 7.47
C ASN A 140 -9.35 -5.82 7.60
N LYS A 141 -8.19 -5.64 8.24
CA LYS A 141 -7.12 -6.65 8.36
C LYS A 141 -6.77 -7.23 6.99
N PRO A 142 -6.28 -6.40 6.05
CA PRO A 142 -6.02 -6.83 4.68
C PRO A 142 -4.92 -7.88 4.62
N LYS A 143 -4.96 -8.73 3.60
CA LYS A 143 -3.89 -9.68 3.30
C LYS A 143 -2.74 -9.02 2.54
N ILE A 144 -3.06 -7.99 1.74
CA ILE A 144 -2.08 -7.24 0.95
C ILE A 144 -2.35 -5.74 1.10
N ILE A 145 -1.30 -4.97 1.33
CA ILE A 145 -1.31 -3.51 1.23
C ILE A 145 -0.65 -3.12 -0.10
N ILE A 146 -1.34 -2.30 -0.88
CA ILE A 146 -0.85 -1.71 -2.12
C ILE A 146 -0.65 -0.22 -1.88
N ALA A 147 0.60 0.24 -1.92
CA ALA A 147 0.98 1.62 -1.61
C ALA A 147 1.62 2.30 -2.82
N ASP A 148 0.95 3.27 -3.40
CA ASP A 148 1.46 4.03 -4.54
C ASP A 148 2.18 5.29 -4.06
N GLU A 149 3.51 5.28 -4.14
CA GLU A 149 4.42 6.35 -3.70
C GLU A 149 4.04 6.96 -2.32
N PRO A 150 3.90 6.14 -1.26
CA PRO A 150 3.35 6.59 0.03
C PRO A 150 4.23 7.62 0.76
N THR A 151 5.44 7.87 0.28
CA THR A 151 6.40 8.80 0.87
C THR A 151 6.74 9.98 -0.04
N GLY A 152 6.14 10.06 -1.23
CA GLY A 152 6.52 11.02 -2.27
C GLY A 152 6.34 12.50 -1.90
N ASN A 153 5.45 12.80 -0.95
CA ASN A 153 5.14 14.16 -0.50
C ASN A 153 5.65 14.48 0.91
N LEU A 154 6.59 13.66 1.43
CA LEU A 154 7.06 13.74 2.81
C LEU A 154 8.55 14.11 2.85
N ASP A 155 8.96 14.77 3.93
CA ASP A 155 10.39 14.96 4.23
C ASP A 155 11.08 13.61 4.51
N PRO A 156 12.43 13.53 4.40
CA PRO A 156 13.15 12.27 4.52
C PRO A 156 12.95 11.54 5.84
N GLU A 157 12.88 12.26 6.97
CA GLU A 157 12.69 11.66 8.29
C GLU A 157 11.28 11.08 8.45
N THR A 158 10.28 11.83 8.02
CA THR A 158 8.88 11.37 8.02
C THR A 158 8.70 10.18 7.07
N ALA A 159 9.32 10.24 5.87
CA ALA A 159 9.29 9.15 4.91
C ALA A 159 9.88 7.85 5.48
N ASP A 160 11.01 7.94 6.18
CA ASP A 160 11.64 6.83 6.88
C ASP A 160 10.70 6.18 7.92
N ASN A 161 10.06 7.01 8.73
CA ASN A 161 9.09 6.54 9.72
C ASN A 161 7.87 5.84 9.08
N ILE A 162 7.43 6.27 7.91
CA ILE A 162 6.32 5.64 7.18
C ILE A 162 6.74 4.27 6.62
N VAL A 163 7.94 4.17 6.02
CA VAL A 163 8.44 2.89 5.51
C VAL A 163 8.65 1.89 6.65
N ASN A 164 9.22 2.34 7.77
CA ASN A 164 9.37 1.51 8.98
C ASN A 164 8.01 0.97 9.47
N LEU A 165 7.00 1.82 9.55
CA LEU A 165 5.64 1.42 9.94
C LEU A 165 5.08 0.35 8.99
N LEU A 166 5.19 0.54 7.67
CA LEU A 166 4.76 -0.45 6.69
C LEU A 166 5.54 -1.76 6.81
N LYS A 167 6.85 -1.68 7.10
CA LYS A 167 7.69 -2.86 7.34
C LYS A 167 7.23 -3.63 8.58
N GLN A 168 6.93 -2.95 9.67
CA GLN A 168 6.37 -3.58 10.87
C GLN A 168 5.04 -4.27 10.57
N ILE A 169 4.16 -3.65 9.79
CA ILE A 169 2.90 -4.26 9.36
C ILE A 169 3.16 -5.53 8.53
N SER A 170 4.15 -5.52 7.63
CA SER A 170 4.44 -6.73 6.83
C SER A 170 4.91 -7.91 7.71
N GLN A 171 5.65 -7.63 8.79
CA GLN A 171 6.09 -8.66 9.73
C GLN A 171 4.95 -9.34 10.50
N THR A 172 3.75 -8.76 10.50
CA THR A 172 2.54 -9.40 11.07
C THR A 172 1.82 -10.35 10.10
N GLY A 173 2.39 -10.59 8.90
CA GLY A 173 1.84 -11.47 7.88
C GLY A 173 1.10 -10.77 6.74
N THR A 174 0.91 -9.45 6.79
CA THR A 174 0.33 -8.69 5.68
C THR A 174 1.38 -8.42 4.62
N ALA A 175 1.19 -8.86 3.37
CA ALA A 175 2.10 -8.49 2.29
C ALA A 175 2.01 -6.99 1.99
N VAL A 176 3.14 -6.36 1.65
CA VAL A 176 3.19 -4.94 1.26
C VAL A 176 3.83 -4.81 -0.11
N VAL A 177 3.11 -4.22 -1.05
CA VAL A 177 3.59 -3.86 -2.38
C VAL A 177 3.64 -2.35 -2.48
N MET A 178 4.83 -1.77 -2.50
CA MET A 178 5.05 -0.33 -2.47
C MET A 178 5.77 0.15 -3.72
N SER A 179 5.19 1.10 -4.47
CA SER A 179 5.94 1.82 -5.49
C SER A 179 6.77 2.94 -4.87
N THR A 180 7.98 3.15 -5.38
CA THR A 180 8.82 4.27 -4.98
C THR A 180 9.84 4.62 -6.08
N HIS A 181 10.26 5.87 -6.12
CA HIS A 181 11.43 6.33 -6.87
C HIS A 181 12.64 6.62 -5.94
N ASN A 182 12.45 6.52 -4.62
CA ASN A 182 13.49 6.73 -3.63
C ASN A 182 14.17 5.39 -3.30
N ILE A 183 15.31 5.13 -3.94
CA ILE A 183 16.08 3.89 -3.78
C ILE A 183 16.80 3.82 -2.43
N LEU A 184 17.13 4.96 -1.80
CA LEU A 184 17.82 4.97 -0.49
C LEU A 184 17.02 4.27 0.62
N MET A 185 15.71 4.15 0.47
CA MET A 185 14.88 3.43 1.43
C MET A 185 15.09 1.91 1.38
N LEU A 186 15.53 1.37 0.22
CA LEU A 186 15.73 -0.06 0.04
C LEU A 186 16.93 -0.56 0.84
N ASP A 187 17.99 0.25 0.95
CA ASP A 187 19.21 -0.07 1.69
C ASP A 187 18.90 -0.27 3.19
N LYS A 188 18.05 0.62 3.71
CA LYS A 188 17.65 0.60 5.12
C LYS A 188 16.58 -0.45 5.44
N TYR A 189 15.67 -0.69 4.49
CA TYR A 189 14.54 -1.62 4.65
C TYR A 189 14.55 -2.67 3.53
N PRO A 190 15.40 -3.70 3.61
CA PRO A 190 15.51 -4.71 2.56
C PRO A 190 14.20 -5.40 2.24
N GLY A 191 14.00 -5.69 0.96
CA GLY A 191 12.82 -6.37 0.44
C GLY A 191 13.06 -6.95 -0.95
N ILE A 192 12.01 -7.48 -1.56
CA ILE A 192 12.03 -7.93 -2.95
C ILE A 192 11.92 -6.69 -3.85
N VAL A 193 12.75 -6.61 -4.88
CA VAL A 193 12.84 -5.42 -5.73
C VAL A 193 12.51 -5.74 -7.18
N TYR A 194 11.42 -5.17 -7.66
CA TYR A 194 11.04 -5.21 -9.06
C TYR A 194 11.28 -3.84 -9.71
N GLN A 195 11.98 -3.83 -10.84
CA GLN A 195 12.24 -2.61 -11.61
C GLN A 195 11.34 -2.50 -12.83
N CYS A 196 10.59 -1.40 -12.93
CA CYS A 196 9.86 -0.99 -14.13
C CYS A 196 10.78 -0.18 -15.04
N LYS A 197 11.18 -0.76 -16.18
CA LYS A 197 12.05 -0.11 -17.17
C LYS A 197 11.66 -0.54 -18.58
N GLU A 198 11.64 0.41 -19.53
CA GLU A 198 11.40 0.15 -20.96
C GLU A 198 10.15 -0.72 -21.25
N GLY A 199 9.06 -0.46 -20.51
CA GLY A 199 7.82 -1.18 -20.68
C GLY A 199 7.81 -2.60 -20.11
N LYS A 200 8.81 -2.98 -19.32
CA LYS A 200 8.94 -4.31 -18.66
C LYS A 200 9.06 -4.16 -17.16
N ILE A 201 8.77 -5.25 -16.45
CA ILE A 201 9.09 -5.39 -15.03
C ILE A 201 10.09 -6.53 -14.87
N ASN A 202 11.18 -6.29 -14.15
CA ASN A 202 12.23 -7.28 -13.90
C ASN A 202 12.46 -7.41 -12.40
N ASP A 203 12.58 -8.64 -11.92
CA ASP A 203 13.09 -8.91 -10.57
C ASP A 203 14.60 -8.63 -10.57
N ILE A 204 15.02 -7.67 -9.76
CA ILE A 204 16.42 -7.27 -9.58
C ILE A 204 16.90 -7.48 -8.15
N THR A 205 16.15 -8.20 -7.33
CA THR A 205 16.43 -8.43 -5.90
C THR A 205 17.86 -8.90 -5.66
N ASN A 206 18.30 -9.90 -6.41
CA ASN A 206 19.65 -10.46 -6.25
C ASN A 206 20.75 -9.51 -6.75
N ILE A 207 20.47 -8.71 -7.77
CA ILE A 207 21.44 -7.74 -8.31
C ILE A 207 21.58 -6.59 -7.33
N TYR A 208 20.46 -6.11 -6.80
CA TYR A 208 20.42 -5.01 -5.85
C TYR A 208 21.12 -5.39 -4.53
N ASN A 209 20.81 -6.55 -3.97
CA ASN A 209 21.44 -7.01 -2.72
C ASN A 209 22.94 -7.24 -2.88
N LYS A 210 23.44 -7.67 -4.04
CA LYS A 210 24.90 -7.82 -4.28
C LYS A 210 25.62 -6.49 -4.27
N SER A 211 25.04 -5.44 -4.88
CA SER A 211 25.67 -4.10 -4.89
C SER A 211 25.82 -3.49 -3.48
N LEU A 212 24.94 -3.85 -2.54
CA LEU A 212 25.03 -3.42 -1.14
C LEU A 212 26.22 -4.07 -0.39
N PHE A 213 26.58 -5.30 -0.74
CA PHE A 213 27.69 -6.02 -0.09
C PHE A 213 29.07 -5.71 -0.72
N ASP A 214 29.09 -5.25 -1.99
CA ASP A 214 30.31 -4.91 -2.71
C ASP A 214 30.81 -3.48 -2.40
N GLU A 215 30.03 -2.64 -1.71
CA GLU A 215 30.41 -1.28 -1.29
C GLU A 215 31.00 -1.23 0.14
N GLU A 216 31.03 -2.34 0.87
CA GLU A 216 31.61 -2.44 2.24
C GLU A 216 33.06 -2.94 2.26
N ASP A 217 33.72 -3.19 1.10
CA ASP A 217 35.12 -3.53 0.93
C ASP A 217 35.91 -2.33 0.35
#